data_091c6fcda0f2b3fe2189e39f1f5d4c1e
#
_entry.id   091c6fcda0f2b3fe2189e39f1f5d4c1e
#
_cell.length_a   1.000
_cell.length_b   1.000
_cell.length_c   1.000
_cell.angle_alpha   90.00
_cell.angle_beta   90.00
_cell.angle_gamma   90.00
#
_symmetry.space_group_name_H-M   'P 1'
#
loop_
_entity.id
_entity.type
_entity.pdbx_description
1 polymer ?
#
loop_
_entity_poly.entity_id
_entity_poly.type
_entity_poly.pdbx_seq_one_letter_code
_entity_poly.pdbx_strand_id
1 'polypeptide(L)'
;IADRLAKLAKSLEAQGRAPEDVAAFLMRAMFTMFAEDVGLIPLRSFTDLLESLRGRPQTFVPMVEGLWREMDHGGFSTVLRTDLLRFNGGLFARQVAFPIDHDQLELLIDAARADWRYVEPAIFGTLLERALDPRERHKLGAHYTPRAYVERLILPTVMEPLRAEWREVQTAALAYEHQGKRKEAQKEVQDFHRHLSTVRVLDPACGSGNFLYVTMEHMKRLEGEVLNLLHDLGVSQAALMLEGESF
;
A
#
# COMPACT_ATOMS: atom_id res chain seq x y z
N ILE A 1 1.51 5.61 17.05
CA ILE A 1 0.41 4.95 16.32
C ILE A 1 0.28 3.50 16.81
N ALA A 2 1.29 2.64 16.63
CA ALA A 2 1.25 1.20 16.95
C ALA A 2 0.78 0.90 18.38
N ASP A 3 1.22 1.64 19.38
CA ASP A 3 0.82 1.43 20.79
C ASP A 3 -0.66 1.71 21.05
N ARG A 4 -1.23 2.69 20.38
CA ARG A 4 -2.66 3.04 20.51
C ARG A 4 -3.55 1.95 19.92
N LEU A 5 -3.19 1.48 18.71
CA LEU A 5 -3.90 0.40 18.06
C LEU A 5 -3.75 -0.93 18.81
N ALA A 6 -2.57 -1.21 19.39
CA ALA A 6 -2.36 -2.38 20.23
C ALA A 6 -3.20 -2.33 21.53
N LYS A 7 -3.36 -1.15 22.14
CA LYS A 7 -4.26 -0.97 23.29
C LYS A 7 -5.71 -1.20 22.91
N LEU A 8 -6.15 -0.64 21.77
CA LEU A 8 -7.50 -0.85 21.24
C LEU A 8 -7.75 -2.34 20.95
N ALA A 9 -6.80 -3.02 20.28
CA ALA A 9 -6.91 -4.47 20.03
C ALA A 9 -7.13 -5.25 21.31
N LYS A 10 -6.25 -5.06 22.30
CA LYS A 10 -6.36 -5.74 23.62
C LYS A 10 -7.68 -5.46 24.33
N SER A 11 -8.18 -4.23 24.24
CA SER A 11 -9.46 -3.84 24.85
C SER A 11 -10.64 -4.56 24.19
N LEU A 12 -10.64 -4.66 22.85
CA LEU A 12 -11.67 -5.39 22.09
C LEU A 12 -11.62 -6.91 22.35
N GLU A 13 -10.42 -7.50 22.40
CA GLU A 13 -10.21 -8.92 22.74
C GLU A 13 -10.67 -9.23 24.17
N ALA A 14 -10.40 -8.34 25.12
CA ALA A 14 -10.87 -8.47 26.51
C ALA A 14 -12.41 -8.44 26.63
N GLN A 15 -13.11 -7.87 25.65
CA GLN A 15 -14.57 -7.91 25.53
C GLN A 15 -15.09 -9.20 24.87
N GLY A 16 -14.21 -10.18 24.61
CA GLY A 16 -14.56 -11.49 24.03
C GLY A 16 -14.66 -11.49 22.51
N ARG A 17 -14.10 -10.51 21.81
CA ARG A 17 -14.02 -10.51 20.34
C ARG A 17 -12.91 -11.44 19.87
N ALA A 18 -13.17 -12.16 18.78
CA ALA A 18 -12.16 -13.03 18.18
C ALA A 18 -10.98 -12.20 17.66
N PRO A 19 -9.73 -12.59 17.92
CA PRO A 19 -8.53 -11.85 17.50
C PRO A 19 -8.48 -11.57 16.00
N GLU A 20 -8.93 -12.53 15.18
CA GLU A 20 -8.95 -12.38 13.72
C GLU A 20 -9.95 -11.29 13.26
N ASP A 21 -11.12 -11.22 13.90
CA ASP A 21 -12.11 -10.20 13.59
C ASP A 21 -11.63 -8.81 14.04
N VAL A 22 -10.96 -8.72 15.20
CA VAL A 22 -10.32 -7.48 15.69
C VAL A 22 -9.23 -7.03 14.72
N ALA A 23 -8.40 -7.94 14.25
CA ALA A 23 -7.37 -7.64 13.26
C ALA A 23 -7.97 -7.09 11.96
N ALA A 24 -8.98 -7.78 11.44
CA ALA A 24 -9.65 -7.38 10.21
C ALA A 24 -10.34 -6.02 10.34
N PHE A 25 -10.91 -5.70 11.51
CA PHE A 25 -11.45 -4.39 11.83
C PHE A 25 -10.36 -3.31 11.83
N LEU A 26 -9.28 -3.55 12.57
CA LEU A 26 -8.17 -2.60 12.67
C LEU A 26 -7.48 -2.36 11.33
N MET A 27 -7.31 -3.39 10.51
CA MET A 27 -6.76 -3.25 9.16
C MET A 27 -7.60 -2.32 8.29
N ARG A 28 -8.93 -2.47 8.30
CA ARG A 28 -9.82 -1.58 7.56
C ARG A 28 -9.74 -0.15 8.07
N ALA A 29 -9.75 0.04 9.39
CA ALA A 29 -9.62 1.37 9.99
C ALA A 29 -8.30 2.04 9.62
N MET A 30 -7.18 1.32 9.74
CA MET A 30 -5.85 1.82 9.38
C MET A 30 -5.74 2.15 7.90
N PHE A 31 -6.24 1.28 7.03
CA PHE A 31 -6.23 1.55 5.59
C PHE A 31 -7.08 2.77 5.25
N THR A 32 -8.19 2.99 5.95
CA THR A 32 -9.02 4.20 5.77
C THR A 32 -8.26 5.46 6.20
N MET A 33 -7.51 5.42 7.31
CA MET A 33 -6.63 6.51 7.75
C MET A 33 -5.51 6.79 6.73
N PHE A 34 -4.89 5.75 6.23
CA PHE A 34 -3.89 5.86 5.18
C PHE A 34 -4.49 6.44 3.90
N ALA A 35 -5.65 5.94 3.45
CA ALA A 35 -6.34 6.41 2.26
C ALA A 35 -6.69 7.91 2.32
N GLU A 36 -7.04 8.40 3.51
CA GLU A 36 -7.27 9.81 3.79
C GLU A 36 -5.99 10.65 3.59
N ASP A 37 -4.89 10.23 4.17
CA ASP A 37 -3.65 11.00 4.16
C ASP A 37 -2.93 11.00 2.80
N VAL A 38 -3.13 9.94 2.00
CA VAL A 38 -2.57 9.88 0.63
C VAL A 38 -3.54 10.42 -0.44
N GLY A 39 -4.71 10.94 -0.03
CA GLY A 39 -5.67 11.59 -0.93
C GLY A 39 -6.53 10.64 -1.76
N LEU A 40 -6.66 9.36 -1.37
CA LEU A 40 -7.59 8.41 -1.99
C LEU A 40 -9.03 8.64 -1.54
N ILE A 41 -9.22 9.23 -0.37
CA ILE A 41 -10.47 9.83 0.11
C ILE A 41 -10.18 11.27 0.54
N PRO A 42 -11.18 12.14 0.71
CA PRO A 42 -10.93 13.53 1.09
C PRO A 42 -10.15 13.64 2.40
N LEU A 43 -9.19 14.56 2.43
CA LEU A 43 -8.36 14.84 3.60
C LEU A 43 -9.23 15.12 4.83
N ARG A 44 -8.89 14.53 5.97
CA ARG A 44 -9.60 14.60 7.26
C ARG A 44 -11.03 14.05 7.27
N SER A 45 -11.52 13.45 6.18
CA SER A 45 -12.92 13.00 6.11
C SER A 45 -13.22 11.86 7.09
N PHE A 46 -12.31 10.91 7.26
CA PHE A 46 -12.46 9.83 8.23
C PHE A 46 -12.17 10.31 9.66
N THR A 47 -11.13 11.12 9.83
CA THR A 47 -10.81 11.75 11.13
C THR A 47 -11.97 12.59 11.63
N ASP A 48 -12.55 13.45 10.79
CA ASP A 48 -13.69 14.31 11.15
C ASP A 48 -14.96 13.48 11.40
N LEU A 49 -15.15 12.38 10.65
CA LEU A 49 -16.21 11.42 10.93
C LEU A 49 -16.07 10.88 12.37
N LEU A 50 -14.90 10.33 12.72
CA LEU A 50 -14.65 9.76 14.06
C LEU A 50 -14.85 10.82 15.15
N GLU A 51 -14.35 12.03 14.96
CA GLU A 51 -14.51 13.14 15.91
C GLU A 51 -15.99 13.52 16.12
N SER A 52 -16.80 13.47 15.07
CA SER A 52 -18.24 13.75 15.13
C SER A 52 -19.02 12.73 15.97
N LEU A 53 -18.46 11.53 16.14
CA LEU A 53 -19.09 10.43 16.88
C LEU A 53 -18.83 10.47 18.39
N ARG A 54 -17.99 11.40 18.89
CA ARG A 54 -17.70 11.54 20.34
C ARG A 54 -18.96 11.66 21.19
N GLY A 55 -19.93 12.43 20.74
CA GLY A 55 -21.20 12.61 21.44
C GLY A 55 -22.22 11.49 21.23
N ARG A 56 -21.96 10.57 20.30
CA ARG A 56 -22.88 9.49 19.90
C ARG A 56 -22.16 8.21 19.50
N PRO A 57 -21.37 7.59 20.40
CA PRO A 57 -20.55 6.41 20.04
C PRO A 57 -21.39 5.22 19.56
N GLN A 58 -22.67 5.15 19.93
CA GLN A 58 -23.59 4.11 19.46
C GLN A 58 -23.83 4.17 17.93
N THR A 59 -23.53 5.28 17.27
CA THR A 59 -23.64 5.42 15.81
C THR A 59 -22.36 5.02 15.07
N PHE A 60 -21.29 4.68 15.79
CA PHE A 60 -20.01 4.32 15.21
C PHE A 60 -20.13 3.15 14.21
N VAL A 61 -20.73 2.04 14.62
CA VAL A 61 -20.85 0.85 13.76
C VAL A 61 -21.57 1.16 12.45
N PRO A 62 -22.81 1.69 12.44
CA PRO A 62 -23.51 1.95 11.19
C PRO A 62 -22.81 2.97 10.29
N MET A 63 -22.12 3.97 10.86
CA MET A 63 -21.41 4.98 10.08
C MET A 63 -20.15 4.41 9.43
N VAL A 64 -19.34 3.66 10.18
CA VAL A 64 -18.08 3.09 9.67
C VAL A 64 -18.35 1.94 8.69
N GLU A 65 -19.30 1.06 8.98
CA GLU A 65 -19.69 -0.01 8.05
C GLU A 65 -20.32 0.57 6.77
N GLY A 66 -21.10 1.65 6.89
CA GLY A 66 -21.64 2.40 5.75
C GLY A 66 -20.52 2.91 4.86
N LEU A 67 -19.53 3.61 5.43
CA LEU A 67 -18.37 4.12 4.71
C LEU A 67 -17.59 2.98 4.02
N TRP A 68 -17.29 1.89 4.72
CA TRP A 68 -16.55 0.76 4.14
C TRP A 68 -17.30 0.06 3.01
N ARG A 69 -18.63 0.02 3.09
CA ARG A 69 -19.47 -0.48 1.98
C ARG A 69 -19.38 0.43 0.76
N GLU A 70 -19.42 1.75 0.97
CA GLU A 70 -19.27 2.73 -0.09
C GLU A 70 -17.85 2.67 -0.71
N MET A 71 -16.82 2.44 0.08
CA MET A 71 -15.45 2.19 -0.41
C MET A 71 -15.33 0.90 -1.24
N ASP A 72 -16.03 -0.18 -0.86
CA ASP A 72 -16.02 -1.44 -1.62
C ASP A 72 -16.69 -1.31 -3.00
N HIS A 73 -17.77 -0.54 -3.07
CA HIS A 73 -18.55 -0.41 -4.30
C HIS A 73 -18.11 0.77 -5.19
N GLY A 74 -17.55 1.82 -4.58
CA GLY A 74 -17.33 3.10 -5.22
C GLY A 74 -18.63 3.87 -5.47
N GLY A 75 -18.53 5.07 -6.04
CA GLY A 75 -19.64 5.96 -6.31
C GLY A 75 -19.86 7.00 -5.20
N PHE A 76 -21.05 7.61 -5.16
CA PHE A 76 -21.32 8.68 -4.21
C PHE A 76 -21.44 8.16 -2.76
N SER A 77 -20.56 8.64 -1.90
CA SER A 77 -20.60 8.37 -0.47
C SER A 77 -21.60 9.30 0.23
N THR A 78 -22.59 8.72 0.87
CA THR A 78 -23.54 9.46 1.72
C THR A 78 -22.89 9.84 3.06
N VAL A 79 -21.92 9.06 3.52
CA VAL A 79 -21.19 9.29 4.77
C VAL A 79 -20.25 10.48 4.61
N LEU A 80 -19.45 10.52 3.53
CA LEU A 80 -18.46 11.56 3.28
C LEU A 80 -18.96 12.69 2.37
N ARG A 81 -20.14 12.55 1.75
CA ARG A 81 -20.77 13.51 0.84
C ARG A 81 -19.92 13.87 -0.38
N THR A 82 -19.25 12.87 -0.94
CA THR A 82 -18.35 12.99 -2.10
C THR A 82 -18.33 11.70 -2.88
N ASP A 83 -17.87 11.74 -4.12
CA ASP A 83 -17.63 10.55 -4.91
C ASP A 83 -16.37 9.83 -4.42
N LEU A 84 -16.45 8.51 -4.27
CA LEU A 84 -15.34 7.64 -3.88
C LEU A 84 -14.96 6.74 -5.05
N LEU A 85 -13.68 6.50 -5.19
CA LEU A 85 -13.16 5.42 -6.04
C LEU A 85 -13.49 4.06 -5.42
N ARG A 86 -13.67 3.05 -6.26
CA ARG A 86 -13.80 1.67 -5.79
C ARG A 86 -12.45 1.16 -5.29
N PHE A 87 -12.40 0.69 -4.06
CA PHE A 87 -11.22 0.05 -3.48
C PHE A 87 -11.22 -1.45 -3.79
N ASN A 88 -10.28 -1.87 -4.63
CA ASN A 88 -10.13 -3.27 -5.04
C ASN A 88 -9.40 -4.10 -3.96
N GLY A 89 -9.37 -5.44 -4.12
CA GLY A 89 -8.58 -6.34 -3.27
C GLY A 89 -9.32 -7.00 -2.11
N GLY A 90 -10.64 -6.76 -1.97
CA GLY A 90 -11.48 -7.49 -1.00
C GLY A 90 -11.36 -7.07 0.46
N LEU A 91 -10.53 -6.05 0.80
CA LEU A 91 -10.38 -5.57 2.18
C LEU A 91 -11.72 -5.10 2.77
N PHE A 92 -12.53 -4.45 1.96
CA PHE A 92 -13.84 -3.90 2.34
C PHE A 92 -15.03 -4.79 1.95
N ALA A 93 -14.81 -5.98 1.37
CA ALA A 93 -15.88 -6.89 0.98
C ALA A 93 -16.72 -7.38 2.18
N ARG A 94 -16.10 -7.51 3.35
CA ARG A 94 -16.78 -7.83 4.60
C ARG A 94 -16.68 -6.63 5.55
N GLN A 95 -17.77 -5.84 5.62
CA GLN A 95 -17.82 -4.65 6.46
C GLN A 95 -18.28 -5.05 7.88
N VAL A 96 -17.33 -5.25 8.78
CA VAL A 96 -17.61 -5.54 10.19
C VAL A 96 -16.88 -4.54 11.06
N ALA A 97 -17.65 -3.76 11.81
CA ALA A 97 -17.16 -2.90 12.88
C ALA A 97 -17.72 -3.36 14.24
N PHE A 98 -17.08 -2.99 15.32
CA PHE A 98 -17.52 -3.33 16.66
C PHE A 98 -18.05 -2.10 17.39
N PRO A 99 -19.07 -2.26 18.25
CA PRO A 99 -19.40 -1.23 19.22
C PRO A 99 -18.15 -0.90 20.05
N ILE A 100 -17.84 0.39 20.14
CA ILE A 100 -16.71 0.89 20.90
C ILE A 100 -17.21 1.89 21.95
N ASP A 101 -16.53 1.92 23.09
CA ASP A 101 -16.76 2.91 24.12
C ASP A 101 -16.02 4.23 23.83
N HIS A 102 -16.17 5.20 24.74
CA HIS A 102 -15.56 6.52 24.57
C HIS A 102 -14.02 6.43 24.52
N ASP A 103 -13.41 5.65 25.42
CA ASP A 103 -11.94 5.55 25.49
C ASP A 103 -11.37 4.83 24.24
N GLN A 104 -12.05 3.81 23.76
CA GLN A 104 -11.71 3.12 22.52
C GLN A 104 -11.84 4.04 21.30
N LEU A 105 -12.89 4.89 21.27
CA LEU A 105 -13.05 5.89 20.20
C LEU A 105 -11.93 6.93 20.23
N GLU A 106 -11.52 7.41 21.40
CA GLU A 106 -10.40 8.35 21.52
C GLU A 106 -9.07 7.73 21.07
N LEU A 107 -8.82 6.44 21.37
CA LEU A 107 -7.64 5.74 20.83
C LEU A 107 -7.64 5.70 19.31
N LEU A 108 -8.81 5.52 18.71
CA LEU A 108 -8.96 5.48 17.25
C LEU A 108 -8.78 6.87 16.63
N ILE A 109 -9.38 7.92 17.23
CA ILE A 109 -9.21 9.31 16.81
C ILE A 109 -7.74 9.74 16.91
N ASP A 110 -7.08 9.40 18.01
CA ASP A 110 -5.67 9.68 18.20
C ASP A 110 -4.77 8.97 17.16
N ALA A 111 -5.15 7.77 16.73
CA ALA A 111 -4.47 7.07 15.65
C ALA A 111 -4.74 7.74 14.30
N ALA A 112 -5.98 8.18 14.04
CA ALA A 112 -6.36 8.85 12.80
C ALA A 112 -5.69 10.23 12.61
N ARG A 113 -5.41 10.93 13.72
CA ARG A 113 -4.70 12.22 13.68
C ARG A 113 -3.20 12.13 13.38
N ALA A 114 -2.66 10.93 13.36
CA ALA A 114 -1.24 10.73 13.02
C ALA A 114 -1.03 10.83 11.51
N ASP A 115 0.18 11.22 11.09
CA ASP A 115 0.52 11.27 9.67
C ASP A 115 0.82 9.86 9.14
N TRP A 116 -0.05 9.34 8.30
CA TRP A 116 0.04 8.01 7.71
C TRP A 116 0.83 7.95 6.40
N ARG A 117 1.16 9.10 5.80
CA ARG A 117 1.92 9.16 4.55
C ARG A 117 3.30 8.51 4.62
N TYR A 118 3.90 8.55 5.81
CA TYR A 118 5.23 8.01 6.08
C TYR A 118 5.18 6.71 6.89
N VAL A 119 3.99 6.16 7.09
CA VAL A 119 3.86 4.89 7.80
C VAL A 119 4.29 3.76 6.87
N GLU A 120 5.34 3.06 7.24
CA GLU A 120 5.84 1.93 6.49
C GLU A 120 4.76 0.83 6.42
N PRO A 121 4.41 0.29 5.24
CA PRO A 121 3.40 -0.77 5.08
C PRO A 121 3.64 -2.01 5.95
N ALA A 122 4.86 -2.20 6.38
CA ALA A 122 5.28 -3.15 7.40
C ALA A 122 4.45 -3.13 8.70
N ILE A 123 3.90 -1.99 9.04
CA ILE A 123 3.06 -1.85 10.25
C ILE A 123 1.78 -2.68 10.12
N PHE A 124 1.23 -2.81 8.91
CA PHE A 124 0.08 -3.64 8.62
C PHE A 124 0.41 -5.13 8.86
N GLY A 125 1.58 -5.59 8.40
CA GLY A 125 2.07 -6.95 8.62
C GLY A 125 2.28 -7.25 10.11
N THR A 126 2.92 -6.34 10.83
CA THR A 126 3.19 -6.51 12.27
C THR A 126 1.92 -6.55 13.12
N LEU A 127 0.89 -5.77 12.73
CA LEU A 127 -0.41 -5.80 13.43
C LEU A 127 -1.21 -7.06 13.11
N LEU A 128 -1.14 -7.53 11.88
CA LEU A 128 -1.71 -8.81 11.47
C LEU A 128 -1.08 -9.96 12.26
N GLU A 129 0.24 -9.95 12.42
CA GLU A 129 0.94 -10.95 13.24
C GLU A 129 0.55 -10.90 14.71
N ARG A 130 0.37 -9.70 15.29
CA ARG A 130 -0.04 -9.55 16.68
C ARG A 130 -1.49 -9.96 16.92
N ALA A 131 -2.32 -9.92 15.89
CA ALA A 131 -3.72 -10.32 15.93
C ALA A 131 -3.92 -11.83 15.78
N LEU A 132 -2.93 -12.56 15.24
CA LEU A 132 -2.96 -14.01 15.20
C LEU A 132 -2.59 -14.60 16.56
N ASP A 133 -3.29 -15.68 16.97
CA ASP A 133 -2.91 -16.47 18.13
C ASP A 133 -1.42 -16.86 18.05
N PRO A 134 -0.63 -16.75 19.13
CA PRO A 134 0.79 -17.10 19.12
C PRO A 134 1.10 -18.52 18.61
N ARG A 135 0.18 -19.48 18.81
CA ARG A 135 0.31 -20.86 18.32
C ARG A 135 0.04 -20.97 16.83
N GLU A 136 -0.93 -20.24 16.33
CA GLU A 136 -1.24 -20.16 14.90
C GLU A 136 -0.16 -19.40 14.15
N ARG A 137 0.33 -18.28 14.69
CA ARG A 137 1.47 -17.54 14.16
C ARG A 137 2.68 -18.44 13.97
N HIS A 138 3.01 -19.25 14.96
CA HIS A 138 4.14 -20.18 14.88
C HIS A 138 3.93 -21.28 13.84
N LYS A 139 2.71 -21.81 13.71
CA LYS A 139 2.36 -22.83 12.70
C LYS A 139 2.39 -22.27 11.28
N LEU A 140 1.98 -21.02 11.09
CA LEU A 140 1.95 -20.35 9.78
C LEU A 140 3.29 -19.75 9.38
N GLY A 141 4.30 -19.75 10.28
CA GLY A 141 5.58 -19.06 10.06
C GLY A 141 5.38 -17.55 9.84
N ALA A 142 4.27 -16.99 10.34
CA ALA A 142 3.89 -15.60 10.14
C ALA A 142 4.77 -14.70 11.03
N HIS A 143 5.99 -14.44 10.55
CA HIS A 143 6.91 -13.48 11.15
C HIS A 143 7.22 -12.39 10.14
N TYR A 144 6.94 -11.16 10.53
CA TYR A 144 7.34 -10.01 9.72
C TYR A 144 8.86 -9.95 9.61
N THR A 145 9.35 -9.98 8.38
CA THR A 145 10.79 -9.85 8.10
C THR A 145 11.13 -8.35 7.98
N PRO A 146 12.03 -7.81 8.84
CA PRO A 146 12.43 -6.41 8.73
C PRO A 146 13.00 -6.07 7.34
N ARG A 147 12.69 -4.88 6.84
CA ARG A 147 13.08 -4.40 5.51
C ARG A 147 14.56 -4.65 5.18
N ALA A 148 15.46 -4.39 6.12
CA ALA A 148 16.88 -4.60 5.91
C ALA A 148 17.26 -6.06 5.55
N TYR A 149 16.52 -7.05 6.04
CA TYR A 149 16.71 -8.46 5.65
C TYR A 149 16.08 -8.76 4.30
N VAL A 150 14.93 -8.17 4.01
CA VAL A 150 14.27 -8.28 2.70
C VAL A 150 15.20 -7.77 1.61
N GLU A 151 15.76 -6.58 1.79
CA GLU A 151 16.68 -5.96 0.83
C GLU A 151 17.96 -6.78 0.62
N ARG A 152 18.50 -7.48 1.66
CA ARG A 152 19.64 -8.38 1.51
C ARG A 152 19.41 -9.53 0.51
N LEU A 153 18.14 -9.92 0.31
CA LEU A 153 17.80 -10.92 -0.69
C LEU A 153 17.46 -10.28 -2.03
N ILE A 154 16.62 -9.25 -2.03
CA ILE A 154 16.09 -8.63 -3.25
C ILE A 154 17.19 -7.92 -4.05
N LEU A 155 18.09 -7.22 -3.37
CA LEU A 155 19.13 -6.46 -4.06
C LEU A 155 20.01 -7.36 -4.94
N PRO A 156 20.66 -8.42 -4.43
CA PRO A 156 21.54 -9.25 -5.26
C PRO A 156 20.78 -10.15 -6.24
N THR A 157 19.54 -10.55 -5.95
CA THR A 157 18.84 -11.55 -6.77
C THR A 157 17.99 -10.93 -7.88
N VAL A 158 17.42 -9.74 -7.66
CA VAL A 158 16.52 -9.07 -8.60
C VAL A 158 17.14 -7.77 -9.11
N MET A 159 17.57 -6.90 -8.19
CA MET A 159 17.92 -5.53 -8.57
C MET A 159 19.30 -5.39 -9.21
N GLU A 160 20.32 -6.09 -8.71
CA GLU A 160 21.67 -6.00 -9.29
C GLU A 160 21.73 -6.47 -10.75
N PRO A 161 21.09 -7.60 -11.14
CA PRO A 161 20.99 -7.98 -12.55
C PRO A 161 20.32 -6.91 -13.41
N LEU A 162 19.14 -6.43 -13.01
CA LEU A 162 18.41 -5.40 -13.75
C LEU A 162 19.21 -4.08 -13.86
N ARG A 163 19.90 -3.68 -12.80
CA ARG A 163 20.76 -2.51 -12.81
C ARG A 163 22.03 -2.68 -13.64
N ALA A 164 22.54 -3.91 -13.80
CA ALA A 164 23.64 -4.19 -14.70
C ALA A 164 23.18 -4.02 -16.16
N GLU A 165 22.07 -4.61 -16.53
CA GLU A 165 21.45 -4.42 -17.87
C GLU A 165 21.14 -2.94 -18.12
N TRP A 166 20.56 -2.23 -17.16
CA TRP A 166 20.26 -0.80 -17.28
C TRP A 166 21.51 0.04 -17.58
N ARG A 167 22.65 -0.24 -16.94
CA ARG A 167 23.90 0.45 -17.22
C ARG A 167 24.41 0.23 -18.64
N GLU A 168 24.21 -0.99 -19.17
CA GLU A 168 24.55 -1.30 -20.56
C GLU A 168 23.68 -0.51 -21.55
N VAL A 169 22.36 -0.47 -21.30
CA VAL A 169 21.40 0.31 -22.07
C VAL A 169 21.73 1.81 -22.05
N GLN A 170 22.03 2.36 -20.88
CA GLN A 170 22.44 3.77 -20.76
C GLN A 170 23.70 4.06 -21.58
N THR A 171 24.68 3.16 -21.55
CA THR A 171 25.92 3.30 -22.30
C THR A 171 25.66 3.25 -23.80
N ALA A 172 24.81 2.32 -24.26
CA ALA A 172 24.43 2.20 -25.67
C ALA A 172 23.65 3.43 -26.14
N ALA A 173 22.68 3.89 -25.35
CA ALA A 173 21.87 5.07 -25.68
C ALA A 173 22.75 6.33 -25.82
N LEU A 174 23.69 6.55 -24.92
CA LEU A 174 24.65 7.65 -25.01
C LEU A 174 25.53 7.55 -26.28
N ALA A 175 26.00 6.33 -26.62
CA ALA A 175 26.79 6.12 -27.82
C ALA A 175 26.00 6.44 -29.10
N TYR A 176 24.71 6.07 -29.16
CA TYR A 176 23.82 6.45 -30.26
C TYR A 176 23.56 7.94 -30.33
N GLU A 177 23.36 8.62 -29.20
CA GLU A 177 23.21 10.09 -29.18
C GLU A 177 24.43 10.81 -29.75
N HIS A 178 25.63 10.42 -29.34
CA HIS A 178 26.87 10.96 -29.87
C HIS A 178 27.03 10.75 -31.39
N GLN A 179 26.39 9.73 -31.96
CA GLN A 179 26.34 9.47 -33.40
C GLN A 179 25.19 10.20 -34.12
N GLY A 180 24.36 10.96 -33.39
CA GLY A 180 23.16 11.60 -33.94
C GLY A 180 21.99 10.61 -34.21
N LYS A 181 22.07 9.41 -33.73
CA LYS A 181 21.09 8.31 -33.92
C LYS A 181 20.07 8.29 -32.77
N ARG A 182 19.30 9.36 -32.63
CA ARG A 182 18.39 9.53 -31.49
C ARG A 182 17.26 8.50 -31.43
N LYS A 183 16.78 8.06 -32.61
CA LYS A 183 15.72 7.03 -32.67
C LYS A 183 16.19 5.66 -32.16
N GLU A 184 17.44 5.32 -32.45
CA GLU A 184 18.07 4.09 -31.97
C GLU A 184 18.29 4.15 -30.45
N ALA A 185 18.71 5.31 -29.92
CA ALA A 185 18.81 5.52 -28.48
C ALA A 185 17.45 5.38 -27.79
N GLN A 186 16.40 6.01 -28.34
CA GLN A 186 15.03 5.87 -27.83
C GLN A 186 14.58 4.41 -27.81
N LYS A 187 14.80 3.68 -28.90
CA LYS A 187 14.40 2.28 -29.03
C LYS A 187 15.09 1.39 -27.99
N GLU A 188 16.39 1.57 -27.78
CA GLU A 188 17.15 0.80 -26.79
C GLU A 188 16.56 0.95 -25.38
N VAL A 189 16.24 2.17 -24.99
CA VAL A 189 15.65 2.48 -23.68
C VAL A 189 14.20 1.96 -23.58
N GLN A 190 13.41 2.07 -24.65
CA GLN A 190 12.04 1.54 -24.68
C GLN A 190 12.02 0.00 -24.60
N ASP A 191 12.95 -0.68 -25.27
CA ASP A 191 13.06 -2.12 -25.20
C ASP A 191 13.39 -2.61 -23.78
N PHE A 192 14.27 -1.89 -23.08
CA PHE A 192 14.52 -2.17 -21.65
C PHE A 192 13.30 -1.86 -20.76
N HIS A 193 12.58 -0.76 -21.00
CA HIS A 193 11.35 -0.45 -20.27
C HIS A 193 10.32 -1.59 -20.44
N ARG A 194 10.14 -2.08 -21.67
CA ARG A 194 9.27 -3.22 -21.96
C ARG A 194 9.76 -4.49 -21.27
N HIS A 195 11.09 -4.77 -21.29
CA HIS A 195 11.66 -5.89 -20.54
C HIS A 195 11.34 -5.79 -19.04
N LEU A 196 11.53 -4.61 -18.45
CA LEU A 196 11.23 -4.38 -17.03
C LEU A 196 9.78 -4.71 -16.68
N SER A 197 8.81 -4.39 -17.56
CA SER A 197 7.39 -4.73 -17.38
C SER A 197 7.07 -6.23 -17.48
N THR A 198 7.96 -7.03 -18.05
CA THR A 198 7.79 -8.49 -18.18
C THR A 198 8.42 -9.29 -17.06
N VAL A 199 9.20 -8.66 -16.19
CA VAL A 199 9.86 -9.31 -15.05
C VAL A 199 8.82 -9.90 -14.10
N ARG A 200 8.95 -11.18 -13.78
CA ARG A 200 8.05 -11.89 -12.87
C ARG A 200 8.81 -12.30 -11.62
N VAL A 201 8.29 -11.90 -10.47
CA VAL A 201 8.84 -12.28 -9.16
C VAL A 201 7.82 -13.14 -8.44
N LEU A 202 8.25 -14.33 -8.02
CA LEU A 202 7.42 -15.26 -7.26
C LEU A 202 7.97 -15.39 -5.84
N ASP A 203 7.13 -15.11 -4.87
CA ASP A 203 7.34 -15.46 -3.47
C ASP A 203 6.34 -16.56 -3.07
N PRO A 204 6.77 -17.83 -2.98
CA PRO A 204 5.88 -18.96 -2.69
C PRO A 204 5.37 -18.98 -1.25
N ALA A 205 5.91 -18.14 -0.37
CA ALA A 205 5.53 -18.03 1.04
C ALA A 205 5.32 -16.56 1.44
N CYS A 206 4.67 -15.80 0.56
CA CYS A 206 4.64 -14.32 0.60
C CYS A 206 4.10 -13.70 1.89
N GLY A 207 3.31 -14.43 2.69
CA GLY A 207 2.70 -13.90 3.90
C GLY A 207 1.92 -12.61 3.62
N SER A 208 2.32 -11.50 4.24
CA SER A 208 1.76 -10.16 3.99
C SER A 208 2.24 -9.49 2.68
N GLY A 209 3.06 -10.18 1.88
CA GLY A 209 3.60 -9.66 0.62
C GLY A 209 4.80 -8.72 0.78
N ASN A 210 5.45 -8.72 1.93
CA ASN A 210 6.54 -7.77 2.23
C ASN A 210 7.69 -7.82 1.22
N PHE A 211 8.14 -9.00 0.80
CA PHE A 211 9.18 -9.15 -0.23
C PHE A 211 8.72 -8.61 -1.58
N LEU A 212 7.49 -8.91 -1.98
CA LEU A 212 6.92 -8.43 -3.24
C LEU A 212 6.75 -6.90 -3.21
N TYR A 213 6.30 -6.34 -2.10
CA TYR A 213 6.16 -4.90 -1.93
C TYR A 213 7.50 -4.17 -2.07
N VAL A 214 8.54 -4.61 -1.34
CA VAL A 214 9.87 -3.98 -1.40
C VAL A 214 10.48 -4.15 -2.80
N THR A 215 10.29 -5.31 -3.44
CA THR A 215 10.72 -5.54 -4.82
C THR A 215 10.06 -4.54 -5.77
N MET A 216 8.74 -4.40 -5.69
CA MET A 216 8.00 -3.47 -6.54
C MET A 216 8.44 -2.02 -6.32
N GLU A 217 8.70 -1.61 -5.09
CA GLU A 217 9.22 -0.26 -4.79
C GLU A 217 10.57 -0.01 -5.49
N HIS A 218 11.51 -0.97 -5.41
CA HIS A 218 12.80 -0.84 -6.08
C HIS A 218 12.67 -0.85 -7.60
N MET A 219 11.79 -1.68 -8.16
CA MET A 219 11.51 -1.72 -9.59
C MET A 219 10.89 -0.42 -10.07
N LYS A 220 9.95 0.17 -9.33
CA LYS A 220 9.35 1.47 -9.66
C LYS A 220 10.36 2.62 -9.61
N ARG A 221 11.34 2.57 -8.72
CA ARG A 221 12.45 3.53 -8.74
C ARG A 221 13.31 3.39 -9.99
N LEU A 222 13.63 2.17 -10.39
CA LEU A 222 14.37 1.90 -11.62
C LEU A 222 13.58 2.35 -12.85
N GLU A 223 12.27 2.04 -12.90
CA GLU A 223 11.38 2.53 -13.96
C GLU A 223 11.39 4.06 -14.06
N GLY A 224 11.37 4.78 -12.92
CA GLY A 224 11.48 6.23 -12.90
C GLY A 224 12.77 6.75 -13.54
N GLU A 225 13.91 6.07 -13.33
CA GLU A 225 15.17 6.39 -14.00
C GLU A 225 15.09 6.19 -15.53
N VAL A 226 14.45 5.10 -15.96
CA VAL A 226 14.23 4.78 -17.38
C VAL A 226 13.34 5.82 -18.04
N LEU A 227 12.23 6.18 -17.41
CA LEU A 227 11.29 7.20 -17.91
C LEU A 227 11.93 8.59 -17.98
N ASN A 228 12.78 8.95 -17.03
CA ASN A 228 13.53 10.20 -17.08
C ASN A 228 14.46 10.24 -18.30
N LEU A 229 15.20 9.16 -18.57
CA LEU A 229 16.07 9.11 -19.75
C LEU A 229 15.26 9.14 -21.06
N LEU A 230 14.10 8.47 -21.13
CA LEU A 230 13.20 8.57 -22.29
C LEU A 230 12.71 10.00 -22.50
N HIS A 231 12.35 10.70 -21.43
CA HIS A 231 11.97 12.11 -21.50
C HIS A 231 13.10 13.00 -22.03
N ASP A 232 14.33 12.80 -21.55
CA ASP A 232 15.52 13.54 -22.01
C ASP A 232 15.82 13.26 -23.50
N LEU A 233 15.57 12.03 -23.94
CA LEU A 233 15.61 11.64 -25.35
C LEU A 233 14.41 12.16 -26.17
N GLY A 234 13.46 12.89 -25.55
CA GLY A 234 12.31 13.53 -26.21
C GLY A 234 11.11 12.64 -26.47
N VAL A 235 11.00 11.52 -25.75
CA VAL A 235 9.78 10.69 -25.75
C VAL A 235 8.79 11.26 -24.73
N SER A 236 7.56 11.60 -25.16
CA SER A 236 6.54 12.11 -24.26
C SER A 236 5.90 10.98 -23.44
N GLN A 237 5.57 11.26 -22.18
CA GLN A 237 4.88 10.32 -21.30
C GLN A 237 3.53 9.85 -21.87
N ALA A 238 2.83 10.74 -22.61
CA ALA A 238 1.59 10.40 -23.30
C ALA A 238 1.77 9.34 -24.40
N ALA A 239 2.93 9.32 -25.07
CA ALA A 239 3.23 8.31 -26.08
C ALA A 239 3.44 6.92 -25.45
N LEU A 240 4.05 6.84 -24.27
CA LEU A 240 4.26 5.59 -23.53
C LEU A 240 2.96 5.01 -22.96
N MET A 241 2.04 5.85 -22.52
CA MET A 241 0.72 5.42 -22.04
C MET A 241 -0.19 4.87 -23.15
N LEU A 242 -0.04 5.35 -24.38
CA LEU A 242 -0.79 4.85 -25.54
C LEU A 242 -0.35 3.46 -26.00
N GLU A 243 0.87 3.07 -25.70
CA GLU A 243 1.41 1.75 -26.03
C GLU A 243 1.10 0.68 -24.96
N GLY A 244 0.41 1.03 -23.88
CA GLY A 244 0.00 0.11 -22.81
C GLY A 244 1.16 -0.42 -21.95
N GLU A 245 2.30 0.27 -21.94
CA GLU A 245 3.56 -0.15 -21.31
C GLU A 245 3.74 0.48 -19.90
N SER A 246 2.71 0.54 -19.10
CA SER A 246 2.81 0.95 -17.68
C SER A 246 2.53 -0.24 -16.77
N PHE A 247 3.34 -0.39 -15.68
CA PHE A 247 3.05 -1.31 -14.59
C PHE A 247 1.74 -0.98 -13.85
#